data_0c6ad5660c2d070ed78ac59b066281de
#
_entry.id   0c6ad5660c2d070ed78ac59b066281de
#
_cell.length_a   1.000
_cell.length_b   1.000
_cell.length_c   1.000
_cell.angle_alpha   90.00
_cell.angle_beta   90.00
_cell.angle_gamma   90.00
#
_symmetry.space_group_name_H-M   'P 1'
#
loop_
_entity.id
_entity.type
_entity.pdbx_description
1 polymer ?
#
loop_
_entity_poly.entity_id
_entity_poly.type
_entity_poly.pdbx_seq_one_letter_code
_entity_poly.pdbx_strand_id
1 'polypeptide(L)'
;MRQKTLPFALAALCLLLSGPRAMAQDGGERGTPKNIIVLIGDGLGVGQLTTMKALLGEISLDAFPVGGLVATQSRNNFVTESGAGGTALSTGERVRNRLISQREDGTPLRTLLEAASAAGKATGTVSTSAVTHATPASFLTHAGDRGREMEIAAGIARSGADAIIGGGRRFFLPSGAGGAREDGRNLVEEMQAAGYTVATEPAEEFPDAEKLLWLLDEDALPPAGKRAYDLRHLVLAALSLLARHDAGFVLMIEGSQIDWACHDNNFAQLKEELRDFDGAVATALDFAAGDGETLIVVTADHETAGLALTGTAPDGSDMVGHWISDDHTANMVPLLAVGPAAHRFGGLKRNDEIGRLLHELLR
;
A
#
# COMPACT_ATOMS: atom_id res chain seq x y z
N MET A 1 -0.83 0.62 66.17
CA MET A 1 -0.91 0.22 64.79
C MET A 1 -1.26 1.41 63.93
N ARG A 2 -0.30 2.00 63.21
CA ARG A 2 -0.50 3.18 62.35
C ARG A 2 -0.44 2.68 60.89
N GLN A 3 -1.57 2.76 60.20
CA GLN A 3 -1.64 2.54 58.76
C GLN A 3 -0.99 3.71 58.04
N LYS A 4 -0.01 3.41 57.17
CA LYS A 4 0.59 4.39 56.23
C LYS A 4 -0.19 4.30 54.92
N THR A 5 -0.88 5.37 54.55
CA THR A 5 -1.48 5.60 53.25
C THR A 5 -0.41 6.11 52.30
N LEU A 6 -0.15 5.41 51.18
CA LEU A 6 0.62 5.91 50.03
C LEU A 6 -0.30 6.81 49.16
N PRO A 7 0.17 7.94 48.67
CA PRO A 7 -0.58 8.71 47.68
C PRO A 7 -0.33 8.13 46.28
N PHE A 8 -1.41 7.85 45.56
CA PHE A 8 -1.42 7.63 44.14
C PHE A 8 -1.07 8.94 43.42
N ALA A 9 0.07 8.99 42.74
CA ALA A 9 0.41 10.06 41.83
C ALA A 9 -0.33 9.85 40.51
N LEU A 10 -1.32 10.68 40.23
CA LEU A 10 -2.03 10.74 38.95
C LEU A 10 -1.09 11.42 37.93
N ALA A 11 -0.45 10.66 37.05
CA ALA A 11 0.29 11.22 35.92
C ALA A 11 -0.74 11.74 34.91
N ALA A 12 -0.94 13.07 34.90
CA ALA A 12 -1.69 13.71 33.83
C ALA A 12 -0.90 13.63 32.50
N LEU A 13 -1.36 12.80 31.59
CA LEU A 13 -0.87 12.73 30.21
C LEU A 13 -1.38 14.00 29.49
N CYS A 14 -0.52 15.02 29.37
CA CYS A 14 -0.78 16.17 28.51
C CYS A 14 -0.79 15.72 27.04
N LEU A 15 -1.96 15.53 26.47
CA LEU A 15 -2.17 15.53 25.02
C LEU A 15 -1.83 16.92 24.49
N LEU A 16 -0.58 17.10 24.07
CA LEU A 16 -0.20 18.23 23.23
C LEU A 16 -0.82 17.98 21.85
N LEU A 17 -1.84 18.75 21.51
CA LEU A 17 -2.30 18.96 20.15
C LEU A 17 -1.15 19.62 19.38
N SER A 18 -0.27 18.80 18.81
CA SER A 18 0.74 19.28 17.86
C SER A 18 0.03 19.40 16.50
N GLY A 19 -0.18 20.65 16.07
CA GLY A 19 -0.46 20.94 14.66
C GLY A 19 0.65 20.38 13.77
N PRO A 20 0.45 20.29 12.43
CA PRO A 20 1.39 19.68 11.52
C PRO A 20 2.79 20.27 11.74
N ARG A 21 3.69 19.39 12.20
CA ARG A 21 5.09 19.74 12.41
C ARG A 21 5.70 19.84 11.03
N ALA A 22 6.04 21.04 10.57
CA ALA A 22 6.76 21.23 9.34
C ALA A 22 8.04 20.38 9.41
N MET A 23 8.17 19.40 8.51
CA MET A 23 9.41 18.66 8.34
C MET A 23 10.50 19.67 8.02
N ALA A 24 11.61 19.63 8.77
CA ALA A 24 12.72 20.56 8.57
C ALA A 24 13.24 20.43 7.12
N GLN A 25 13.17 21.49 6.36
CA GLN A 25 13.48 21.53 4.92
C GLN A 25 14.98 21.38 4.59
N ASP A 26 15.88 21.15 5.54
CA ASP A 26 17.29 21.49 5.29
C ASP A 26 18.36 20.40 5.55
N GLY A 27 18.03 19.15 5.75
CA GLY A 27 19.05 18.12 6.05
C GLY A 27 18.90 16.76 5.36
N GLY A 28 17.70 16.36 5.00
CA GLY A 28 17.40 15.02 4.52
C GLY A 28 17.41 14.80 3.01
N GLU A 29 17.46 15.86 2.20
CA GLU A 29 17.22 15.76 0.76
C GLU A 29 18.30 15.01 -0.05
N ARG A 30 19.50 14.84 0.48
CA ARG A 30 20.63 14.23 -0.27
C ARG A 30 21.09 12.87 0.26
N GLY A 31 20.49 12.35 1.33
CA GLY A 31 20.87 11.06 1.92
C GLY A 31 20.25 9.86 1.20
N THR A 32 20.83 8.68 1.41
CA THR A 32 20.21 7.41 1.07
C THR A 32 19.18 7.06 2.16
N PRO A 33 17.90 6.75 1.82
CA PRO A 33 16.91 6.41 2.82
C PRO A 33 17.25 5.09 3.53
N LYS A 34 17.08 5.07 4.85
CA LYS A 34 17.12 3.83 5.62
C LYS A 34 15.85 3.02 5.39
N ASN A 35 14.71 3.70 5.35
CA ASN A 35 13.41 3.10 5.14
C ASN A 35 12.76 3.65 3.87
N ILE A 36 11.99 2.81 3.18
CA ILE A 36 11.22 3.20 2.00
C ILE A 36 9.77 2.75 2.21
N ILE A 37 8.83 3.68 2.10
CA ILE A 37 7.39 3.40 2.10
C ILE A 37 6.84 3.81 0.73
N VAL A 38 6.22 2.87 0.03
CA VAL A 38 5.53 3.12 -1.25
C VAL A 38 4.04 2.95 -1.01
N LEU A 39 3.27 4.06 -1.13
CA LEU A 39 1.82 4.01 -1.06
C LEU A 39 1.24 4.06 -2.47
N ILE A 40 0.36 3.12 -2.77
CA ILE A 40 -0.32 2.98 -4.06
C ILE A 40 -1.82 3.12 -3.81
N GLY A 41 -2.43 4.19 -4.32
CA GLY A 41 -3.87 4.25 -4.46
C GLY A 41 -4.24 3.58 -5.77
N ASP A 42 -4.78 2.36 -5.73
CA ASP A 42 -5.18 1.64 -6.93
C ASP A 42 -6.25 2.45 -7.67
N GLY A 43 -6.03 2.75 -8.96
CA GLY A 43 -6.93 3.57 -9.74
C GLY A 43 -6.93 5.09 -9.43
N LEU A 44 -6.02 5.56 -8.56
CA LEU A 44 -5.97 6.95 -8.10
C LEU A 44 -5.40 7.89 -9.17
N GLY A 45 -6.24 8.44 -10.01
CA GLY A 45 -5.88 9.49 -10.94
C GLY A 45 -6.02 10.90 -10.36
N VAL A 46 -5.83 11.90 -11.23
CA VAL A 46 -5.95 13.32 -10.86
C VAL A 46 -7.39 13.68 -10.45
N GLY A 47 -8.40 13.05 -11.06
CA GLY A 47 -9.81 13.26 -10.70
C GLY A 47 -10.13 12.80 -9.29
N GLN A 48 -9.64 11.61 -8.91
CA GLN A 48 -9.78 11.04 -7.58
C GLN A 48 -9.02 11.87 -6.55
N LEU A 49 -7.78 12.30 -6.85
CA LEU A 49 -7.01 13.21 -6.00
C LEU A 49 -7.73 14.56 -5.81
N THR A 50 -8.31 15.11 -6.87
CA THR A 50 -9.13 16.34 -6.81
C THR A 50 -10.34 16.13 -5.90
N THR A 51 -10.97 14.96 -5.98
CA THR A 51 -12.10 14.59 -5.11
C THR A 51 -11.67 14.51 -3.65
N MET A 52 -10.54 13.88 -3.35
CA MET A 52 -9.97 13.82 -2.00
C MET A 52 -9.73 15.24 -1.45
N LYS A 53 -9.10 16.11 -2.23
CA LYS A 53 -8.83 17.49 -1.83
C LYS A 53 -10.10 18.31 -1.60
N ALA A 54 -11.11 18.17 -2.47
CA ALA A 54 -12.39 18.85 -2.32
C ALA A 54 -13.20 18.31 -1.11
N LEU A 55 -13.07 17.02 -0.81
CA LEU A 55 -13.76 16.36 0.29
C LEU A 55 -13.22 16.74 1.66
N LEU A 56 -11.89 16.79 1.81
CA LEU A 56 -11.22 16.92 3.10
C LEU A 56 -10.70 18.35 3.37
N GLY A 57 -10.58 19.16 2.33
CA GLY A 57 -9.99 20.51 2.40
C GLY A 57 -8.48 20.46 2.53
N GLU A 58 -7.94 20.12 3.71
CA GLU A 58 -6.54 19.79 3.92
C GLU A 58 -6.38 18.26 3.85
N ILE A 59 -5.37 17.80 3.10
CA ILE A 59 -5.04 16.38 2.94
C ILE A 59 -3.59 16.12 3.30
N SER A 60 -3.29 14.91 3.70
CA SER A 60 -1.93 14.51 4.08
C SER A 60 -0.92 14.72 2.93
N LEU A 61 -1.37 14.61 1.68
CA LEU A 61 -0.56 14.84 0.50
C LEU A 61 -0.11 16.32 0.33
N ASP A 62 -0.74 17.29 1.01
CA ASP A 62 -0.30 18.69 1.00
C ASP A 62 1.10 18.87 1.63
N ALA A 63 1.54 17.91 2.46
CA ALA A 63 2.85 17.94 3.10
C ALA A 63 4.01 17.51 2.18
N PHE A 64 3.73 17.02 0.97
CA PHE A 64 4.74 16.51 0.05
C PHE A 64 5.38 17.63 -0.77
N PRO A 65 6.68 17.93 -0.60
CA PRO A 65 7.34 19.02 -1.30
C PRO A 65 7.69 18.69 -2.75
N VAL A 66 7.67 17.42 -3.14
CA VAL A 66 8.02 16.95 -4.48
C VAL A 66 6.80 16.36 -5.14
N GLY A 67 6.46 16.89 -6.31
CA GLY A 67 5.31 16.43 -7.10
C GLY A 67 5.64 16.19 -8.57
N GLY A 68 4.86 15.32 -9.20
CA GLY A 68 4.96 14.96 -10.60
C GLY A 68 3.74 14.17 -11.08
N LEU A 69 3.83 13.66 -12.30
CA LEU A 69 2.84 12.77 -12.91
C LEU A 69 3.54 11.56 -13.52
N VAL A 70 2.83 10.42 -13.53
CA VAL A 70 3.32 9.15 -14.07
C VAL A 70 2.48 8.69 -15.25
N ALA A 71 3.15 8.38 -16.37
CA ALA A 71 2.55 7.64 -17.47
C ALA A 71 2.60 6.14 -17.15
N THR A 72 1.43 5.50 -17.08
CA THR A 72 1.25 4.15 -16.52
C THR A 72 1.19 3.04 -17.57
N GLN A 73 1.27 3.36 -18.87
CA GLN A 73 1.13 2.39 -19.96
C GLN A 73 1.99 1.14 -19.76
N SER A 74 1.37 -0.02 -20.02
CA SER A 74 2.06 -1.30 -20.05
C SER A 74 2.90 -1.49 -21.32
N ARG A 75 3.56 -2.63 -21.47
CA ARG A 75 4.35 -2.91 -22.66
C ARG A 75 3.53 -3.08 -23.93
N ASN A 76 2.28 -3.51 -23.82
CA ASN A 76 1.41 -3.85 -24.95
C ASN A 76 0.16 -2.99 -25.07
N ASN A 77 -0.09 -2.06 -24.13
CA ASN A 77 -1.30 -1.26 -24.14
C ASN A 77 -1.06 0.14 -23.52
N PHE A 78 -1.73 1.16 -24.04
CA PHE A 78 -1.78 2.49 -23.41
C PHE A 78 -2.53 2.45 -22.07
N VAL A 79 -3.59 1.64 -21.99
CA VAL A 79 -4.32 1.40 -20.77
C VAL A 79 -3.71 0.17 -20.08
N THR A 80 -3.14 0.38 -18.92
CA THR A 80 -2.57 -0.69 -18.10
C THR A 80 -3.61 -1.25 -17.14
N GLU A 81 -3.23 -2.27 -16.39
CA GLU A 81 -3.98 -2.82 -15.26
C GLU A 81 -3.00 -3.14 -14.12
N SER A 82 -3.52 -3.46 -12.94
CA SER A 82 -2.71 -3.54 -11.71
C SER A 82 -1.54 -4.54 -11.79
N GLY A 83 -1.68 -5.65 -12.55
CA GLY A 83 -0.58 -6.60 -12.72
C GLY A 83 0.64 -5.98 -13.41
N ALA A 84 0.43 -5.32 -14.55
CA ALA A 84 1.51 -4.66 -15.27
C ALA A 84 1.93 -3.34 -14.61
N GLY A 85 0.99 -2.56 -14.04
CA GLY A 85 1.27 -1.33 -13.32
C GLY A 85 2.10 -1.59 -12.06
N GLY A 86 1.63 -2.49 -11.20
CA GLY A 86 2.35 -2.91 -9.99
C GLY A 86 3.70 -3.55 -10.31
N THR A 87 3.80 -4.38 -11.36
CA THR A 87 5.07 -4.93 -11.83
C THR A 87 6.06 -3.84 -12.20
N ALA A 88 5.63 -2.81 -12.93
CA ALA A 88 6.52 -1.72 -13.34
C ALA A 88 7.06 -0.95 -12.13
N LEU A 89 6.22 -0.69 -11.12
CA LEU A 89 6.60 -0.04 -9.86
C LEU A 89 7.52 -0.93 -9.02
N SER A 90 7.23 -2.23 -8.97
CA SER A 90 8.00 -3.17 -8.15
C SER A 90 9.35 -3.56 -8.77
N THR A 91 9.44 -3.72 -10.09
CA THR A 91 10.63 -4.30 -10.75
C THR A 91 11.45 -3.30 -11.55
N GLY A 92 10.88 -2.11 -11.86
CA GLY A 92 11.46 -1.15 -12.79
C GLY A 92 11.42 -1.59 -14.26
N GLU A 93 10.59 -2.59 -14.60
CA GLU A 93 10.42 -3.09 -15.96
C GLU A 93 8.93 -3.19 -16.33
N ARG A 94 8.54 -2.66 -17.50
CA ARG A 94 7.18 -2.77 -18.02
C ARG A 94 6.98 -4.15 -18.68
N VAL A 95 5.87 -4.77 -18.34
CA VAL A 95 5.44 -6.06 -18.88
C VAL A 95 4.10 -5.93 -19.60
N ARG A 96 3.63 -6.99 -20.24
CA ARG A 96 2.28 -7.06 -20.78
C ARG A 96 1.26 -7.11 -19.64
N ASN A 97 0.06 -6.58 -19.90
CA ASN A 97 -1.06 -6.70 -19.01
C ASN A 97 -1.24 -8.15 -18.52
N ARG A 98 -1.62 -8.32 -17.27
CA ARG A 98 -1.88 -9.55 -16.52
C ARG A 98 -0.66 -10.31 -16.00
N LEU A 99 0.55 -9.96 -16.39
CA LEU A 99 1.77 -10.57 -15.85
C LEU A 99 2.10 -10.00 -14.47
N ILE A 100 2.56 -10.87 -13.58
CA ILE A 100 3.00 -10.52 -12.21
C ILE A 100 4.52 -10.74 -12.13
N SER A 101 5.27 -9.66 -12.11
CA SER A 101 6.72 -9.58 -11.90
C SER A 101 7.54 -10.64 -12.65
N GLN A 102 7.11 -10.95 -13.87
CA GLN A 102 7.86 -11.79 -14.81
C GLN A 102 7.67 -11.34 -16.26
N ARG A 103 8.59 -11.74 -17.12
CA ARG A 103 8.49 -11.54 -18.57
C ARG A 103 7.56 -12.57 -19.22
N GLU A 104 7.24 -12.33 -20.50
CA GLU A 104 6.37 -13.22 -21.29
C GLU A 104 6.93 -14.63 -21.45
N ASP A 105 8.25 -14.78 -21.42
CA ASP A 105 8.94 -16.06 -21.49
C ASP A 105 9.01 -16.81 -20.14
N GLY A 106 8.38 -16.24 -19.09
CA GLY A 106 8.39 -16.79 -17.74
C GLY A 106 9.61 -16.41 -16.91
N THR A 107 10.55 -15.62 -17.45
CA THR A 107 11.70 -15.15 -16.67
C THR A 107 11.25 -14.22 -15.53
N PRO A 108 11.54 -14.55 -14.27
CA PRO A 108 11.16 -13.69 -13.14
C PRO A 108 11.95 -12.37 -13.17
N LEU A 109 11.29 -11.30 -12.78
CA LEU A 109 11.87 -9.98 -12.61
C LEU A 109 12.04 -9.71 -11.11
N ARG A 110 13.23 -9.39 -10.69
CA ARG A 110 13.51 -9.13 -9.28
C ARG A 110 12.62 -8.02 -8.75
N THR A 111 11.80 -8.32 -7.75
CA THR A 111 10.90 -7.35 -7.12
C THR A 111 11.67 -6.40 -6.18
N LEU A 112 11.04 -5.28 -5.84
CA LEU A 112 11.59 -4.31 -4.89
C LEU A 112 11.81 -4.96 -3.51
N LEU A 113 10.87 -5.80 -3.05
CA LEU A 113 11.00 -6.48 -1.76
C LEU A 113 12.09 -7.56 -1.79
N GLU A 114 12.24 -8.31 -2.89
CA GLU A 114 13.39 -9.23 -3.06
C GLU A 114 14.73 -8.48 -3.07
N ALA A 115 14.76 -7.29 -3.68
CA ALA A 115 15.95 -6.45 -3.67
C ALA A 115 16.27 -5.93 -2.27
N ALA A 116 15.26 -5.50 -1.53
CA ALA A 116 15.37 -5.02 -0.16
C ALA A 116 15.82 -6.13 0.80
N SER A 117 15.20 -7.31 0.72
CA SER A 117 15.59 -8.49 1.52
C SER A 117 17.05 -8.90 1.26
N ALA A 118 17.49 -8.89 0.00
CA ALA A 118 18.89 -9.17 -0.34
C ALA A 118 19.87 -8.08 0.12
N ALA A 119 19.39 -6.86 0.37
CA ALA A 119 20.14 -5.78 1.01
C ALA A 119 20.09 -5.85 2.55
N GLY A 120 19.48 -6.90 3.11
CA GLY A 120 19.36 -7.12 4.55
C GLY A 120 18.28 -6.28 5.22
N LYS A 121 17.34 -5.69 4.49
CA LYS A 121 16.23 -4.90 5.04
C LYS A 121 15.01 -5.79 5.31
N ALA A 122 14.22 -5.43 6.32
CA ALA A 122 12.90 -6.01 6.49
C ALA A 122 11.94 -5.58 5.37
N THR A 123 10.93 -6.41 5.08
CA THR A 123 10.04 -6.20 3.96
C THR A 123 8.59 -6.46 4.32
N GLY A 124 7.67 -5.70 3.74
CA GLY A 124 6.25 -5.93 3.99
C GLY A 124 5.31 -5.37 2.93
N THR A 125 4.09 -5.89 2.96
CA THR A 125 2.94 -5.38 2.22
C THR A 125 1.73 -5.25 3.11
N VAL A 126 0.95 -4.20 2.88
CA VAL A 126 -0.38 -3.99 3.46
C VAL A 126 -1.33 -3.67 2.32
N SER A 127 -2.46 -4.34 2.22
CA SER A 127 -3.47 -4.04 1.21
C SER A 127 -4.90 -4.19 1.74
N THR A 128 -5.83 -3.49 1.14
CA THR A 128 -7.26 -3.65 1.44
C THR A 128 -7.94 -4.67 0.53
N SER A 129 -7.22 -5.23 -0.44
CA SER A 129 -7.59 -6.40 -1.25
C SER A 129 -7.11 -7.72 -0.63
N ALA A 130 -7.33 -8.82 -1.33
CA ALA A 130 -6.59 -10.06 -1.08
C ALA A 130 -5.09 -9.80 -1.31
N VAL A 131 -4.23 -10.35 -0.46
CA VAL A 131 -2.77 -10.26 -0.66
C VAL A 131 -2.29 -10.95 -1.93
N THR A 132 -3.15 -11.78 -2.53
CA THR A 132 -2.97 -12.41 -3.84
C THR A 132 -3.40 -11.54 -5.02
N HIS A 133 -4.08 -10.41 -4.76
CA HIS A 133 -4.45 -9.46 -5.81
C HIS A 133 -3.20 -8.90 -6.50
N ALA A 134 -3.38 -8.42 -7.73
CA ALA A 134 -2.27 -8.16 -8.64
C ALA A 134 -1.22 -7.18 -8.10
N THR A 135 -1.61 -6.11 -7.41
CA THR A 135 -0.69 -5.10 -6.90
C THR A 135 0.20 -5.65 -5.79
N PRO A 136 -0.31 -6.19 -4.65
CA PRO A 136 0.56 -6.77 -3.64
C PRO A 136 1.33 -7.99 -4.16
N ALA A 137 0.72 -8.83 -5.01
CA ALA A 137 1.38 -9.97 -5.63
C ALA A 137 2.62 -9.55 -6.43
N SER A 138 2.58 -8.42 -7.14
CA SER A 138 3.69 -7.93 -7.95
C SER A 138 4.92 -7.51 -7.12
N PHE A 139 4.76 -7.27 -5.83
CA PHE A 139 5.86 -7.03 -4.91
C PHE A 139 6.36 -8.29 -4.21
N LEU A 140 5.51 -9.32 -4.06
CA LEU A 140 5.76 -10.50 -3.26
C LEU A 140 6.18 -11.74 -4.05
N THR A 141 5.81 -11.85 -5.36
CA THR A 141 5.97 -13.09 -6.12
C THR A 141 5.94 -12.86 -7.63
N HIS A 142 5.90 -13.97 -8.38
CA HIS A 142 5.88 -13.99 -9.83
C HIS A 142 4.79 -14.94 -10.32
N ALA A 143 4.00 -14.52 -11.32
CA ALA A 143 3.00 -15.39 -11.96
C ALA A 143 2.75 -14.99 -13.41
N GLY A 144 2.46 -15.98 -14.25
CA GLY A 144 2.15 -15.79 -15.67
C GLY A 144 0.79 -15.16 -15.94
N ASP A 145 -0.07 -15.07 -14.93
CA ASP A 145 -1.37 -14.41 -15.00
C ASP A 145 -1.87 -14.08 -13.61
N ARG A 146 -2.36 -12.82 -13.42
CA ARG A 146 -2.90 -12.32 -12.15
C ARG A 146 -4.10 -13.12 -11.63
N GLY A 147 -4.82 -13.81 -12.49
CA GLY A 147 -5.97 -14.66 -12.10
C GLY A 147 -5.56 -16.01 -11.50
N ARG A 148 -4.28 -16.34 -11.43
CA ARG A 148 -3.78 -17.59 -10.83
C ARG A 148 -3.54 -17.43 -9.32
N GLU A 149 -4.55 -17.01 -8.58
CA GLU A 149 -4.38 -16.61 -7.18
C GLU A 149 -3.86 -17.74 -6.27
N MET A 150 -4.19 -19.00 -6.53
CA MET A 150 -3.62 -20.14 -5.78
C MET A 150 -2.12 -20.35 -6.05
N GLU A 151 -1.65 -20.08 -7.28
CA GLU A 151 -0.22 -20.09 -7.64
C GLU A 151 0.48 -18.89 -6.96
N ILE A 152 -0.14 -17.71 -7.01
CA ILE A 152 0.33 -16.50 -6.36
C ILE A 152 0.46 -16.71 -4.84
N ALA A 153 -0.56 -17.25 -4.17
CA ALA A 153 -0.51 -17.57 -2.74
C ALA A 153 0.65 -18.51 -2.38
N ALA A 154 0.88 -19.54 -3.21
CA ALA A 154 2.01 -20.45 -3.04
C ALA A 154 3.37 -19.75 -3.27
N GLY A 155 3.42 -18.74 -4.12
CA GLY A 155 4.59 -17.88 -4.29
C GLY A 155 4.82 -16.97 -3.08
N ILE A 156 3.76 -16.33 -2.59
CA ILE A 156 3.77 -15.48 -1.39
C ILE A 156 4.27 -16.26 -0.17
N ALA A 157 3.82 -17.49 0.02
CA ALA A 157 4.27 -18.34 1.12
C ALA A 157 5.79 -18.61 1.11
N ARG A 158 6.46 -18.40 -0.03
CA ARG A 158 7.91 -18.53 -0.19
C ARG A 158 8.66 -17.20 -0.29
N SER A 159 7.95 -16.07 -0.29
CA SER A 159 8.56 -14.75 -0.49
C SER A 159 9.55 -14.36 0.61
N GLY A 160 9.31 -14.85 1.82
CA GLY A 160 10.11 -14.50 2.99
C GLY A 160 9.84 -13.10 3.55
N ALA A 161 8.87 -12.35 3.01
CA ALA A 161 8.52 -11.02 3.51
C ALA A 161 8.10 -11.06 4.99
N ASP A 162 8.50 -10.05 5.76
CA ASP A 162 8.34 -10.07 7.23
C ASP A 162 6.92 -9.68 7.66
N ALA A 163 6.24 -8.81 6.92
CA ALA A 163 4.85 -8.43 7.17
C ALA A 163 4.00 -8.59 5.91
N ILE A 164 2.95 -9.40 5.96
CA ILE A 164 1.98 -9.60 4.87
C ILE A 164 0.58 -9.43 5.48
N ILE A 165 -0.08 -8.31 5.18
CA ILE A 165 -1.34 -7.93 5.81
C ILE A 165 -2.40 -7.61 4.75
N GLY A 166 -3.56 -8.25 4.82
CA GLY A 166 -4.68 -8.03 3.91
C GLY A 166 -5.74 -9.12 4.00
N GLY A 167 -6.46 -9.34 2.93
CA GLY A 167 -7.42 -10.44 2.78
C GLY A 167 -6.84 -11.64 2.03
N GLY A 168 -7.72 -12.54 1.53
CA GLY A 168 -7.35 -13.65 0.65
C GLY A 168 -7.10 -14.97 1.36
N ARG A 169 -7.56 -15.14 2.60
CA ARG A 169 -7.36 -16.37 3.40
C ARG A 169 -7.73 -17.64 2.65
N ARG A 170 -8.79 -17.62 1.86
CA ARG A 170 -9.24 -18.81 1.12
C ARG A 170 -8.19 -19.38 0.17
N PHE A 171 -7.29 -18.56 -0.36
CA PHE A 171 -6.23 -18.99 -1.28
C PHE A 171 -5.05 -19.67 -0.57
N PHE A 172 -5.00 -19.58 0.75
CA PHE A 172 -3.97 -20.22 1.59
C PHE A 172 -4.45 -21.53 2.19
N LEU A 173 -5.76 -21.78 2.23
CA LEU A 173 -6.35 -22.95 2.86
C LEU A 173 -6.85 -23.99 1.82
N PRO A 174 -6.72 -25.30 2.12
CA PRO A 174 -7.32 -26.33 1.28
C PRO A 174 -8.87 -26.31 1.36
N SER A 175 -9.53 -26.79 0.32
CA SER A 175 -10.99 -26.84 0.25
C SER A 175 -11.64 -27.57 1.44
N GLY A 176 -10.98 -28.61 1.95
CA GLY A 176 -11.42 -29.34 3.16
C GLY A 176 -11.34 -28.54 4.47
N ALA A 177 -10.64 -27.40 4.48
CA ALA A 177 -10.56 -26.47 5.61
C ALA A 177 -11.24 -25.13 5.34
N GLY A 178 -12.20 -25.08 4.41
CA GLY A 178 -12.94 -23.87 4.06
C GLY A 178 -12.22 -22.95 3.08
N GLY A 179 -11.12 -23.38 2.47
CA GLY A 179 -10.39 -22.61 1.47
C GLY A 179 -10.76 -22.96 0.03
N ALA A 180 -9.99 -22.43 -0.91
CA ALA A 180 -10.15 -22.62 -2.35
C ALA A 180 -9.11 -23.56 -2.99
N ARG A 181 -8.11 -24.04 -2.22
CA ARG A 181 -7.03 -24.86 -2.77
C ARG A 181 -7.46 -26.29 -3.01
N GLU A 182 -7.28 -26.77 -4.25
CA GLU A 182 -7.59 -28.13 -4.65
C GLU A 182 -6.34 -29.05 -4.63
N ASP A 183 -5.13 -28.47 -4.46
CA ASP A 183 -3.87 -29.22 -4.37
C ASP A 183 -3.61 -29.83 -2.98
N GLY A 184 -4.53 -29.66 -2.04
CA GLY A 184 -4.48 -30.20 -0.69
C GLY A 184 -3.49 -29.51 0.24
N ARG A 185 -2.74 -28.51 -0.21
CA ARG A 185 -1.78 -27.77 0.61
C ARG A 185 -2.50 -26.83 1.58
N ASN A 186 -1.97 -26.76 2.81
CA ASN A 186 -2.33 -25.73 3.79
C ASN A 186 -1.15 -24.75 3.94
N LEU A 187 -1.21 -23.64 3.18
CA LEU A 187 -0.13 -22.65 3.21
C LEU A 187 -0.05 -21.90 4.53
N VAL A 188 -1.14 -21.83 5.30
CA VAL A 188 -1.13 -21.29 6.67
C VAL A 188 -0.23 -22.12 7.56
N GLU A 189 -0.40 -23.45 7.58
CA GLU A 189 0.46 -24.36 8.35
C GLU A 189 1.91 -24.33 7.86
N GLU A 190 2.12 -24.27 6.54
CA GLU A 190 3.47 -24.18 5.97
C GLU A 190 4.18 -22.88 6.41
N MET A 191 3.49 -21.73 6.42
CA MET A 191 4.05 -20.47 6.87
C MET A 191 4.26 -20.44 8.41
N GLN A 192 3.35 -21.03 9.19
CA GLN A 192 3.57 -21.22 10.63
C GLN A 192 4.84 -22.05 10.90
N ALA A 193 5.02 -23.14 10.17
CA ALA A 193 6.23 -23.97 10.25
C ALA A 193 7.51 -23.20 9.80
N ALA A 194 7.36 -22.21 8.94
CA ALA A 194 8.44 -21.30 8.51
C ALA A 194 8.66 -20.11 9.46
N GLY A 195 7.99 -20.08 10.61
CA GLY A 195 8.21 -19.08 11.67
C GLY A 195 7.28 -17.85 11.61
N TYR A 196 6.23 -17.88 10.78
CA TYR A 196 5.24 -16.81 10.80
C TYR A 196 4.24 -16.96 11.94
N THR A 197 3.97 -15.87 12.62
CA THR A 197 2.71 -15.71 13.36
C THR A 197 1.61 -15.51 12.33
N VAL A 198 0.61 -16.39 12.31
CA VAL A 198 -0.55 -16.25 11.42
C VAL A 198 -1.76 -15.82 12.22
N ALA A 199 -2.33 -14.67 11.88
CA ALA A 199 -3.55 -14.13 12.45
C ALA A 199 -4.65 -14.04 11.38
N THR A 200 -5.90 -14.28 11.78
CA THR A 200 -7.06 -14.30 10.87
C THR A 200 -8.22 -13.44 11.37
N GLU A 201 -8.12 -12.97 12.62
CA GLU A 201 -9.14 -12.15 13.25
C GLU A 201 -8.64 -10.73 13.44
N PRO A 202 -9.53 -9.73 13.36
CA PRO A 202 -9.23 -8.37 13.77
C PRO A 202 -8.78 -8.34 15.24
N ALA A 203 -7.75 -7.54 15.55
CA ALA A 203 -7.24 -7.37 16.90
C ALA A 203 -6.89 -5.90 17.17
N GLU A 204 -7.27 -5.37 18.34
CA GLU A 204 -6.87 -4.01 18.76
C GLU A 204 -5.38 -3.93 19.06
N GLU A 205 -4.83 -4.97 19.67
CA GLU A 205 -3.41 -5.13 19.90
C GLU A 205 -2.77 -5.88 18.72
N PHE A 206 -1.68 -5.34 18.20
CA PHE A 206 -0.97 -5.97 17.09
C PHE A 206 -0.36 -7.30 17.53
N PRO A 207 -0.42 -8.33 16.67
CA PRO A 207 0.25 -9.58 16.97
C PRO A 207 1.75 -9.37 17.23
N ASP A 208 2.25 -9.81 18.37
CA ASP A 208 3.70 -9.81 18.63
C ASP A 208 4.35 -10.93 17.79
N ALA A 209 5.14 -10.52 16.82
CA ALA A 209 5.70 -11.40 15.81
C ALA A 209 7.08 -10.92 15.35
N GLU A 210 7.91 -11.86 14.91
CA GLU A 210 9.09 -11.57 14.08
C GLU A 210 8.73 -11.55 12.60
N LYS A 211 7.79 -12.43 12.20
CA LYS A 211 7.16 -12.46 10.88
C LYS A 211 5.66 -12.59 11.01
N LEU A 212 4.90 -11.80 10.29
CA LEU A 212 3.44 -11.74 10.39
C LEU A 212 2.77 -12.02 9.05
N LEU A 213 1.87 -13.01 9.02
CA LEU A 213 0.84 -13.16 8.00
C LEU A 213 -0.51 -12.85 8.64
N TRP A 214 -1.16 -11.75 8.26
CA TRP A 214 -2.46 -11.35 8.82
C TRP A 214 -3.52 -11.31 7.72
N LEU A 215 -4.30 -12.38 7.64
CA LEU A 215 -5.33 -12.61 6.63
C LEU A 215 -6.72 -12.35 7.23
N LEU A 216 -7.18 -11.12 7.15
CA LEU A 216 -8.34 -10.59 7.87
C LEU A 216 -9.70 -10.95 7.23
N ASP A 217 -9.70 -11.44 5.99
CA ASP A 217 -10.92 -11.87 5.30
C ASP A 217 -10.63 -13.04 4.34
N GLU A 218 -11.68 -13.75 3.93
CA GLU A 218 -11.56 -14.84 2.94
C GLU A 218 -11.13 -14.34 1.57
N ASP A 219 -11.68 -13.20 1.15
CA ASP A 219 -11.36 -12.47 -0.08
C ASP A 219 -10.68 -11.14 0.24
N ALA A 220 -11.18 -10.04 -0.29
CA ALA A 220 -10.75 -8.70 0.10
C ALA A 220 -11.38 -8.27 1.43
N LEU A 221 -10.78 -7.28 2.09
CA LEU A 221 -11.40 -6.66 3.24
C LEU A 221 -12.73 -6.00 2.83
N PRO A 222 -13.69 -5.85 3.76
CA PRO A 222 -14.88 -5.04 3.51
C PRO A 222 -14.52 -3.61 3.07
N PRO A 223 -15.37 -2.91 2.33
CA PRO A 223 -15.16 -1.53 1.94
C PRO A 223 -14.92 -0.59 3.14
N ALA A 224 -14.23 0.51 2.91
CA ALA A 224 -14.00 1.55 3.93
C ALA A 224 -15.33 1.98 4.59
N GLY A 225 -15.29 2.21 5.89
CA GLY A 225 -16.47 2.46 6.72
C GLY A 225 -17.26 1.22 7.13
N LYS A 226 -16.93 0.04 6.60
CA LYS A 226 -17.54 -1.26 6.96
C LYS A 226 -16.52 -2.28 7.49
N ARG A 227 -15.22 -2.07 7.22
CA ARG A 227 -14.15 -2.93 7.73
C ARG A 227 -13.93 -2.70 9.23
N ALA A 228 -13.50 -3.73 9.94
CA ALA A 228 -13.28 -3.68 11.39
C ALA A 228 -12.18 -2.67 11.76
N TYR A 229 -11.16 -2.57 10.93
CA TYR A 229 -10.05 -1.62 11.07
C TYR A 229 -9.78 -0.91 9.75
N ASP A 230 -9.46 0.37 9.83
CA ASP A 230 -9.06 1.19 8.70
C ASP A 230 -7.63 0.83 8.22
N LEU A 231 -7.25 1.31 7.05
CA LEU A 231 -5.93 1.07 6.49
C LEU A 231 -4.82 1.64 7.40
N ARG A 232 -5.11 2.74 8.10
CA ARG A 232 -4.21 3.33 9.11
C ARG A 232 -3.80 2.31 10.17
N HIS A 233 -4.76 1.56 10.73
CA HIS A 233 -4.48 0.55 11.76
C HIS A 233 -3.58 -0.57 11.22
N LEU A 234 -3.82 -1.04 10.00
CA LEU A 234 -3.01 -2.08 9.36
C LEU A 234 -1.58 -1.59 9.08
N VAL A 235 -1.44 -0.33 8.67
CA VAL A 235 -0.12 0.31 8.46
C VAL A 235 0.64 0.43 9.77
N LEU A 236 -0.02 0.83 10.87
CA LEU A 236 0.61 0.88 12.19
C LEU A 236 1.12 -0.50 12.63
N ALA A 237 0.37 -1.57 12.37
CA ALA A 237 0.79 -2.94 12.66
C ALA A 237 2.06 -3.31 11.89
N ALA A 238 2.10 -3.06 10.58
CA ALA A 238 3.29 -3.32 9.76
C ALA A 238 4.50 -2.50 10.22
N LEU A 239 4.33 -1.21 10.48
CA LEU A 239 5.40 -0.33 10.96
C LEU A 239 5.94 -0.75 12.32
N SER A 240 5.05 -1.19 13.26
CA SER A 240 5.46 -1.65 14.59
C SER A 240 6.38 -2.88 14.55
N LEU A 241 6.21 -3.73 13.54
CA LEU A 241 7.07 -4.88 13.30
C LEU A 241 8.35 -4.48 12.55
N LEU A 242 8.21 -3.82 11.39
CA LEU A 242 9.32 -3.58 10.48
C LEU A 242 10.34 -2.57 11.02
N ALA A 243 9.90 -1.59 11.81
CA ALA A 243 10.77 -0.58 12.41
C ALA A 243 11.75 -1.15 13.47
N ARG A 244 11.55 -2.37 13.93
CA ARG A 244 12.48 -3.07 14.84
C ARG A 244 13.78 -3.51 14.14
N HIS A 245 13.81 -3.47 12.81
CA HIS A 245 14.93 -3.98 12.04
C HIS A 245 16.02 -2.91 11.86
N ASP A 246 17.22 -3.18 12.35
CA ASP A 246 18.35 -2.20 12.38
C ASP A 246 18.75 -1.69 11.00
N ALA A 247 18.68 -2.55 9.96
CA ALA A 247 19.02 -2.17 8.58
C ALA A 247 17.90 -1.36 7.88
N GLY A 248 16.78 -1.13 8.56
CA GLY A 248 15.60 -0.49 8.01
C GLY A 248 14.73 -1.44 7.20
N PHE A 249 13.74 -0.90 6.48
CA PHE A 249 12.73 -1.69 5.79
C PHE A 249 12.28 -1.09 4.46
N VAL A 250 11.55 -1.91 3.68
CA VAL A 250 10.73 -1.48 2.54
C VAL A 250 9.31 -1.98 2.76
N LEU A 251 8.35 -1.07 2.74
CA LEU A 251 6.93 -1.34 2.92
C LEU A 251 6.13 -0.83 1.72
N MET A 252 5.34 -1.70 1.11
CA MET A 252 4.30 -1.32 0.15
C MET A 252 2.94 -1.29 0.86
N ILE A 253 2.19 -0.22 0.64
CA ILE A 253 0.84 -0.01 1.18
C ILE A 253 -0.10 0.26 0.03
N GLU A 254 -1.24 -0.41 0.00
CA GLU A 254 -2.22 -0.26 -1.07
C GLU A 254 -3.61 0.06 -0.53
N GLY A 255 -4.19 1.18 -1.03
CA GLY A 255 -5.61 1.46 -0.97
C GLY A 255 -6.30 0.88 -2.20
N SER A 256 -6.57 -0.42 -2.19
CA SER A 256 -7.00 -1.20 -3.36
C SER A 256 -8.40 -0.85 -3.85
N GLN A 257 -9.30 -0.42 -2.94
CA GLN A 257 -10.71 -0.31 -3.25
C GLN A 257 -11.13 1.08 -3.77
N ILE A 258 -10.19 2.00 -3.93
CA ILE A 258 -10.40 3.24 -4.70
C ILE A 258 -10.76 2.87 -6.14
N ASP A 259 -10.02 1.93 -6.74
CA ASP A 259 -10.26 1.39 -8.07
C ASP A 259 -11.65 0.77 -8.20
N TRP A 260 -12.03 -0.10 -7.27
CA TRP A 260 -13.34 -0.79 -7.31
C TRP A 260 -14.50 0.19 -7.19
N ALA A 261 -14.38 1.20 -6.32
CA ALA A 261 -15.38 2.25 -6.22
C ALA A 261 -15.52 3.04 -7.53
N CYS A 262 -14.41 3.20 -8.27
CA CYS A 262 -14.40 3.84 -9.59
C CYS A 262 -15.02 2.93 -10.67
N HIS A 263 -14.70 1.63 -10.69
CA HIS A 263 -15.33 0.65 -11.59
C HIS A 263 -16.86 0.62 -11.44
N ASP A 264 -17.33 0.70 -10.20
CA ASP A 264 -18.76 0.75 -9.87
C ASP A 264 -19.37 2.15 -10.09
N ASN A 265 -18.58 3.16 -10.49
CA ASN A 265 -18.99 4.57 -10.53
C ASN A 265 -19.66 5.01 -9.22
N ASN A 266 -19.22 4.44 -8.09
CA ASN A 266 -19.79 4.63 -6.77
C ASN A 266 -19.08 5.76 -6.02
N PHE A 267 -19.57 6.99 -6.23
CA PHE A 267 -18.98 8.19 -5.65
C PHE A 267 -19.01 8.21 -4.12
N ALA A 268 -20.03 7.63 -3.52
CA ALA A 268 -20.14 7.56 -2.06
C ALA A 268 -19.04 6.65 -1.47
N GLN A 269 -18.85 5.45 -2.06
CA GLN A 269 -17.80 4.53 -1.62
C GLN A 269 -16.41 5.11 -1.91
N LEU A 270 -16.19 5.74 -3.07
CA LEU A 270 -14.94 6.40 -3.39
C LEU A 270 -14.52 7.40 -2.31
N LYS A 271 -15.46 8.22 -1.82
CA LYS A 271 -15.15 9.20 -0.75
C LYS A 271 -14.68 8.55 0.54
N GLU A 272 -15.22 7.40 0.91
CA GLU A 272 -14.77 6.66 2.10
C GLU A 272 -13.38 6.02 1.89
N GLU A 273 -13.12 5.41 0.72
CA GLU A 273 -11.80 4.84 0.40
C GLU A 273 -10.71 5.92 0.34
N LEU A 274 -11.04 7.11 -0.19
CA LEU A 274 -10.10 8.24 -0.23
C LEU A 274 -9.75 8.77 1.18
N ARG A 275 -10.73 8.80 2.11
CA ARG A 275 -10.46 9.16 3.53
C ARG A 275 -9.57 8.13 4.19
N ASP A 276 -9.83 6.85 3.96
CA ASP A 276 -9.08 5.75 4.53
C ASP A 276 -7.62 5.75 4.03
N PHE A 277 -7.43 6.00 2.73
CA PHE A 277 -6.10 6.13 2.13
C PHE A 277 -5.34 7.36 2.66
N ASP A 278 -6.00 8.52 2.82
CA ASP A 278 -5.39 9.70 3.42
C ASP A 278 -4.93 9.45 4.86
N GLY A 279 -5.70 8.69 5.63
CA GLY A 279 -5.32 8.24 6.97
C GLY A 279 -4.05 7.37 6.98
N ALA A 280 -3.89 6.49 5.98
CA ALA A 280 -2.66 5.70 5.81
C ALA A 280 -1.46 6.58 5.44
N VAL A 281 -1.65 7.57 4.55
CA VAL A 281 -0.60 8.55 4.21
C VAL A 281 -0.19 9.36 5.44
N ALA A 282 -1.16 9.83 6.23
CA ALA A 282 -0.88 10.56 7.49
C ALA A 282 -0.01 9.71 8.43
N THR A 283 -0.33 8.43 8.58
CA THR A 283 0.43 7.51 9.43
C THR A 283 1.87 7.33 8.97
N ALA A 284 2.07 7.19 7.65
CA ALA A 284 3.42 7.11 7.09
C ALA A 284 4.22 8.40 7.30
N LEU A 285 3.57 9.57 7.18
CA LEU A 285 4.19 10.87 7.44
C LEU A 285 4.56 11.04 8.91
N ASP A 286 3.68 10.66 9.84
CA ASP A 286 3.95 10.72 11.27
C ASP A 286 5.17 9.85 11.65
N PHE A 287 5.25 8.65 11.06
CA PHE A 287 6.40 7.76 11.23
C PHE A 287 7.68 8.40 10.69
N ALA A 288 7.67 8.89 9.45
CA ALA A 288 8.83 9.51 8.80
C ALA A 288 9.31 10.79 9.52
N ALA A 289 8.38 11.58 10.09
CA ALA A 289 8.71 12.75 10.89
C ALA A 289 9.41 12.38 12.21
N GLY A 290 9.16 11.18 12.71
CA GLY A 290 9.78 10.66 13.94
C GLY A 290 11.23 10.20 13.74
N ASP A 291 11.56 9.61 12.59
CA ASP A 291 12.88 9.04 12.33
C ASP A 291 13.79 9.89 11.41
N GLY A 292 13.22 10.68 10.51
CA GLY A 292 13.95 11.52 9.55
C GLY A 292 14.76 10.75 8.49
N GLU A 293 14.68 9.42 8.45
CA GLU A 293 15.43 8.51 7.58
C GLU A 293 14.54 7.77 6.57
N THR A 294 13.23 8.08 6.56
CA THR A 294 12.22 7.40 5.74
C THR A 294 11.87 8.21 4.49
N LEU A 295 12.04 7.58 3.32
CA LEU A 295 11.48 8.06 2.06
C LEU A 295 10.04 7.55 1.93
N ILE A 296 9.12 8.45 1.64
CA ILE A 296 7.74 8.10 1.27
C ILE A 296 7.52 8.49 -0.18
N VAL A 297 6.98 7.56 -0.97
CA VAL A 297 6.53 7.78 -2.35
C VAL A 297 5.07 7.40 -2.44
N VAL A 298 4.22 8.33 -2.91
CA VAL A 298 2.79 8.09 -3.16
C VAL A 298 2.52 8.18 -4.64
N THR A 299 1.87 7.17 -5.20
CA THR A 299 1.48 7.11 -6.61
C THR A 299 0.27 6.20 -6.81
N ALA A 300 -0.05 5.87 -8.05
CA ALA A 300 -1.01 4.87 -8.45
C ALA A 300 -0.41 3.95 -9.52
N ASP A 301 -0.97 2.80 -9.69
CA ASP A 301 -0.63 1.83 -10.74
C ASP A 301 -1.28 2.18 -12.08
N HIS A 302 -2.50 2.76 -12.07
CA HIS A 302 -3.26 3.33 -13.19
C HIS A 302 -4.31 4.33 -12.69
N GLU A 303 -5.06 4.90 -13.62
CA GLU A 303 -6.27 5.68 -13.36
C GLU A 303 -7.49 4.84 -13.75
N THR A 304 -8.60 5.00 -13.03
CA THR A 304 -9.86 4.28 -13.28
C THR A 304 -11.02 5.23 -13.46
N ALA A 305 -11.83 4.94 -14.49
CA ALA A 305 -13.13 5.53 -14.83
C ALA A 305 -13.11 6.99 -15.34
N GLY A 306 -11.96 7.68 -15.36
CA GLY A 306 -11.85 9.02 -15.90
C GLY A 306 -12.71 10.06 -15.18
N LEU A 307 -12.69 10.03 -13.83
CA LEU A 307 -13.48 10.93 -13.00
C LEU A 307 -13.11 12.39 -13.21
N ALA A 308 -14.13 13.24 -13.38
CA ALA A 308 -13.99 14.68 -13.36
C ALA A 308 -15.01 15.30 -12.39
N LEU A 309 -14.55 16.16 -11.47
CA LEU A 309 -15.46 17.02 -10.71
C LEU A 309 -15.92 18.16 -11.61
N THR A 310 -17.23 18.38 -11.70
CA THR A 310 -17.82 19.36 -12.59
C THR A 310 -18.62 20.44 -11.88
N GLY A 311 -18.78 20.34 -10.57
CA GLY A 311 -19.50 21.34 -9.80
C GLY A 311 -19.91 20.88 -8.41
N THR A 312 -20.83 21.63 -7.86
CA THR A 312 -21.50 21.36 -6.57
C THR A 312 -22.98 21.10 -6.86
N ALA A 313 -23.63 20.21 -6.08
CA ALA A 313 -25.05 20.00 -6.18
C ALA A 313 -25.83 21.34 -6.00
N PRO A 314 -27.00 21.52 -6.67
CA PRO A 314 -27.70 22.78 -6.64
C PRO A 314 -28.07 23.30 -5.24
N ASP A 315 -28.20 22.41 -4.27
CA ASP A 315 -28.45 22.69 -2.85
C ASP A 315 -27.16 22.90 -2.03
N GLY A 316 -26.00 22.79 -2.66
CA GLY A 316 -24.68 22.87 -1.99
C GLY A 316 -24.32 21.67 -1.14
N SER A 317 -25.11 20.61 -1.14
CA SER A 317 -24.96 19.48 -0.23
C SER A 317 -23.79 18.55 -0.55
N ASP A 318 -23.36 18.44 -1.82
CA ASP A 318 -22.29 17.52 -2.22
C ASP A 318 -21.59 17.99 -3.50
N MET A 319 -20.47 17.36 -3.80
CA MET A 319 -19.73 17.50 -5.06
C MET A 319 -20.44 16.74 -6.18
N VAL A 320 -20.36 17.28 -7.41
CA VAL A 320 -20.84 16.60 -8.60
C VAL A 320 -19.64 16.11 -9.40
N GLY A 321 -19.55 14.79 -9.55
CA GLY A 321 -18.56 14.11 -10.38
C GLY A 321 -19.22 13.42 -11.57
N HIS A 322 -18.50 13.36 -12.68
CA HIS A 322 -18.88 12.61 -13.87
C HIS A 322 -17.79 11.60 -14.21
N TRP A 323 -18.22 10.42 -14.59
CA TRP A 323 -17.40 9.30 -15.01
C TRP A 323 -17.42 9.20 -16.54
N ILE A 324 -16.29 8.94 -17.16
CA ILE A 324 -16.20 8.74 -18.62
C ILE A 324 -16.42 7.27 -18.96
N SER A 325 -16.04 6.37 -18.02
CA SER A 325 -16.00 4.92 -18.20
C SER A 325 -16.33 4.22 -16.88
N ASP A 326 -16.40 2.92 -16.94
CA ASP A 326 -16.37 1.98 -15.80
C ASP A 326 -15.11 1.10 -15.84
N ASP A 327 -14.12 1.44 -16.67
CA ASP A 327 -12.86 0.71 -16.85
C ASP A 327 -11.66 1.68 -16.69
N HIS A 328 -10.45 1.14 -16.70
CA HIS A 328 -9.23 1.93 -16.59
C HIS A 328 -9.08 2.91 -17.76
N THR A 329 -8.33 3.98 -17.53
CA THR A 329 -7.95 4.91 -18.57
C THR A 329 -6.44 5.05 -18.70
N ALA A 330 -6.00 5.72 -19.77
CA ALA A 330 -4.58 6.04 -19.99
C ALA A 330 -4.18 7.39 -19.36
N ASN A 331 -5.03 8.01 -18.54
CA ASN A 331 -4.70 9.24 -17.85
C ASN A 331 -3.47 9.05 -16.97
N MET A 332 -2.64 10.08 -16.87
CA MET A 332 -1.52 10.10 -15.94
C MET A 332 -2.02 10.14 -14.50
N VAL A 333 -1.26 9.51 -13.62
CA VAL A 333 -1.53 9.46 -12.18
C VAL A 333 -0.58 10.35 -11.39
N PRO A 334 -0.92 10.78 -10.17
CA PRO A 334 -0.03 11.60 -9.35
C PRO A 334 1.21 10.83 -8.92
N LEU A 335 2.29 11.59 -8.70
CA LEU A 335 3.52 11.13 -8.07
C LEU A 335 3.94 12.17 -7.03
N LEU A 336 4.03 11.77 -5.78
CA LEU A 336 4.41 12.65 -4.67
C LEU A 336 5.49 11.98 -3.84
N ALA A 337 6.46 12.74 -3.36
CA ALA A 337 7.53 12.20 -2.54
C ALA A 337 7.99 13.16 -1.45
N VAL A 338 8.40 12.60 -0.30
CA VAL A 338 8.96 13.32 0.83
C VAL A 338 10.02 12.47 1.53
N GLY A 339 11.00 13.12 2.14
CA GLY A 339 12.11 12.47 2.85
C GLY A 339 13.40 12.37 2.02
N PRO A 340 14.39 11.58 2.49
CA PRO A 340 15.69 11.42 1.81
C PRO A 340 15.53 10.96 0.36
N ALA A 341 16.22 11.61 -0.58
CA ALA A 341 16.18 11.35 -2.02
C ALA A 341 14.84 11.66 -2.73
N ALA A 342 13.84 12.25 -2.05
CA ALA A 342 12.54 12.59 -2.63
C ALA A 342 12.63 13.41 -3.92
N HIS A 343 13.60 14.33 -4.02
CA HIS A 343 13.83 15.18 -5.20
C HIS A 343 13.97 14.40 -6.52
N ARG A 344 14.34 13.11 -6.46
CA ARG A 344 14.48 12.24 -7.63
C ARG A 344 13.12 11.86 -8.27
N PHE A 345 12.03 12.00 -7.52
CA PHE A 345 10.68 11.59 -7.92
C PHE A 345 9.84 12.71 -8.53
N GLY A 346 10.38 13.92 -8.70
CA GLY A 346 9.66 15.03 -9.31
C GLY A 346 9.54 14.95 -10.85
N GLY A 347 8.60 15.73 -11.39
CA GLY A 347 8.38 15.89 -12.84
C GLY A 347 7.56 14.78 -13.50
N LEU A 348 7.71 14.64 -14.82
CA LEU A 348 7.00 13.60 -15.58
C LEU A 348 7.86 12.36 -15.69
N LYS A 349 7.29 11.21 -15.33
CA LYS A 349 7.98 9.90 -15.34
C LYS A 349 7.10 8.82 -15.93
N ARG A 350 7.71 7.70 -16.27
CA ARG A 350 7.00 6.45 -16.52
C ARG A 350 7.01 5.62 -15.24
N ASN A 351 6.04 4.73 -15.10
CA ASN A 351 5.93 3.82 -13.96
C ASN A 351 7.20 2.96 -13.74
N ASP A 352 7.82 2.46 -14.83
CA ASP A 352 9.06 1.68 -14.76
C ASP A 352 10.29 2.53 -14.31
N GLU A 353 10.26 3.84 -14.54
CA GLU A 353 11.32 4.74 -14.04
C GLU A 353 11.24 4.89 -12.51
N ILE A 354 10.02 4.91 -11.95
CA ILE A 354 9.83 4.92 -10.50
C ILE A 354 10.43 3.65 -9.87
N GLY A 355 10.07 2.48 -10.42
CA GLY A 355 10.64 1.20 -9.95
C GLY A 355 12.17 1.17 -10.00
N ARG A 356 12.78 1.63 -11.11
CA ARG A 356 14.25 1.72 -11.21
C ARG A 356 14.87 2.64 -10.16
N LEU A 357 14.27 3.82 -9.93
CA LEU A 357 14.73 4.74 -8.89
C LEU A 357 14.69 4.12 -7.50
N LEU A 358 13.61 3.39 -7.17
CA LEU A 358 13.51 2.67 -5.90
C LEU A 358 14.60 1.60 -5.75
N HIS A 359 14.86 0.80 -6.80
CA HIS A 359 15.93 -0.21 -6.79
C HIS A 359 17.33 0.41 -6.66
N GLU A 360 17.58 1.58 -7.24
CA GLU A 360 18.85 2.29 -7.10
C GLU A 360 19.12 2.73 -5.67
N LEU A 361 18.09 3.06 -4.90
CA LEU A 361 18.19 3.47 -3.49
C LEU A 361 18.50 2.32 -2.53
N LEU A 362 18.41 1.07 -2.99
CA LEU A 362 18.76 -0.14 -2.21
C LEU A 362 20.20 -0.63 -2.43
N ARG A 363 20.99 0.08 -3.24
CA ARG A 363 22.38 -0.31 -3.61
C ARG A 363 23.43 0.29 -2.67
#